data_13a3a6ce0e85c77d7a7a5512551e5785
#
_entry.id   13a3a6ce0e85c77d7a7a5512551e5785
#
_cell.length_a   1.000
_cell.length_b   1.000
_cell.length_c   1.000
_cell.angle_alpha   90.00
_cell.angle_beta   90.00
_cell.angle_gamma   90.00
#
_symmetry.space_group_name_H-M   'P 1'
#
loop_
_entity.id
_entity.type
_entity.pdbx_description
1 polymer ?
#
loop_
_entity_poly.entity_id
_entity_poly.type
_entity_poly.pdbx_seq_one_letter_code
_entity_poly.pdbx_strand_id
1 'polypeptide(L)'
;MPRTKKVTEEVKEEAVDKTTEETTKKSKPKFYSLRNILAKKCVYNVIFGERSNGKTYAVLKYAIQEYFKTGGQVAIVRRWKEDVVGRRASDMWSALNENNEVSKISKGKYSGITYYAGKFYVCNYNDEGKPVYNMETDCIGHTFALSENEHNKSISYPKVTTILFDEFLTNKLYLNDEFVLFMNTVSTIVRQRTDVKIFMLGNTVNKYCPYFAEMGLKHIQKMEQDSIDVYTYGEGKLTVAVEYCGNSTEKKKSNFYFAFDNPKLQMITNGAWELAIYPHLPVKYSHKNIEFIYFIIFNENIYQCEVVQIDGEYFTYIHIKTTELKDTENDLIYSLEFNYKMNYNRNIYKPTTKLQEKLLWFFKTDRVFYQDNEVGDSIHNYLKVCRANMK
;
A
#
# COMPACT_ATOMS: atom_id res chain seq x y z
N MET A 1 53.28 -46.41 37.81
CA MET A 1 53.56 -46.68 36.39
C MET A 1 52.53 -47.62 35.85
N PRO A 2 51.80 -47.27 34.88
CA PRO A 2 51.63 -48.07 33.70
C PRO A 2 51.62 -47.27 32.39
N ARG A 3 51.90 -47.97 31.32
CA ARG A 3 52.28 -47.68 29.97
C ARG A 3 51.20 -46.95 29.17
N THR A 4 51.64 -45.95 28.42
CA THR A 4 50.98 -45.33 27.26
C THR A 4 50.94 -46.29 26.08
N LYS A 5 49.73 -46.49 25.47
CA LYS A 5 49.58 -47.09 24.15
C LYS A 5 49.35 -45.99 23.11
N LYS A 6 50.26 -45.89 22.17
CA LYS A 6 50.07 -45.15 20.88
C LYS A 6 49.05 -45.94 20.01
N VAL A 7 48.05 -45.23 19.47
CA VAL A 7 47.21 -45.68 18.40
C VAL A 7 47.64 -44.91 17.16
N THR A 8 48.11 -45.65 16.20
CA THR A 8 48.44 -45.23 14.82
C THR A 8 47.13 -45.20 14.03
N GLU A 9 46.77 -44.03 13.48
CA GLU A 9 45.72 -43.94 12.46
C GLU A 9 46.32 -44.17 11.07
N GLU A 10 45.82 -45.18 10.41
CA GLU A 10 46.03 -45.44 8.99
C GLU A 10 45.17 -44.51 8.16
N VAL A 11 45.84 -43.75 7.24
CA VAL A 11 45.21 -42.98 6.20
C VAL A 11 44.87 -43.94 5.06
N LYS A 12 43.59 -44.16 4.78
CA LYS A 12 43.11 -44.78 3.55
C LYS A 12 42.84 -43.72 2.52
N GLU A 13 43.62 -43.73 1.44
CA GLU A 13 43.29 -43.08 0.15
C GLU A 13 42.09 -43.81 -0.43
N GLU A 14 40.98 -43.09 -0.62
CA GLU A 14 39.87 -43.55 -1.47
C GLU A 14 39.70 -42.63 -2.67
N ALA A 15 39.48 -43.30 -3.77
CA ALA A 15 39.46 -42.89 -5.16
C ALA A 15 38.64 -41.62 -5.48
N VAL A 16 39.22 -40.87 -6.43
CA VAL A 16 38.56 -39.79 -7.18
C VAL A 16 37.44 -40.44 -8.01
N ASP A 17 36.19 -40.14 -7.64
CA ASP A 17 35.05 -40.45 -8.48
C ASP A 17 34.59 -39.18 -9.20
N LYS A 18 34.29 -39.37 -10.47
CA LYS A 18 33.95 -38.32 -11.45
C LYS A 18 32.64 -37.65 -11.05
N THR A 19 32.70 -36.43 -10.61
CA THR A 19 31.52 -35.59 -10.39
C THR A 19 31.04 -35.04 -11.71
N THR A 20 29.91 -35.57 -12.16
CA THR A 20 29.09 -35.05 -13.27
C THR A 20 28.70 -33.60 -12.94
N GLU A 21 29.13 -32.67 -13.76
CA GLU A 21 28.66 -31.28 -13.69
C GLU A 21 27.18 -31.22 -14.08
N GLU A 22 26.29 -31.33 -13.12
CA GLU A 22 24.92 -30.85 -13.25
C GLU A 22 24.94 -29.34 -13.29
N THR A 23 24.89 -28.76 -14.48
CA THR A 23 24.59 -27.38 -14.74
C THR A 23 23.17 -27.07 -14.23
N THR A 24 23.04 -26.75 -12.97
CA THR A 24 21.83 -26.14 -12.42
C THR A 24 21.59 -24.82 -13.15
N LYS A 25 20.67 -24.83 -14.12
CA LYS A 25 20.12 -23.62 -14.71
C LYS A 25 19.57 -22.76 -13.57
N LYS A 26 20.31 -21.73 -13.16
CA LYS A 26 19.83 -20.71 -12.20
C LYS A 26 18.54 -20.14 -12.80
N SER A 27 17.40 -20.48 -12.25
CA SER A 27 16.13 -19.87 -12.62
C SER A 27 16.24 -18.36 -12.38
N LYS A 28 15.99 -17.57 -13.43
CA LYS A 28 15.96 -16.11 -13.30
C LYS A 28 14.89 -15.73 -12.29
N PRO A 29 15.12 -14.72 -11.44
CA PRO A 29 14.10 -14.28 -10.48
C PRO A 29 12.81 -13.95 -11.24
N LYS A 30 11.71 -14.51 -10.78
CA LYS A 30 10.40 -14.34 -11.40
C LYS A 30 9.76 -13.08 -10.84
N PHE A 31 9.84 -11.98 -11.59
CA PHE A 31 9.17 -10.73 -11.24
C PHE A 31 7.65 -10.81 -11.45
N TYR A 32 6.92 -9.89 -10.82
CA TYR A 32 5.48 -9.75 -10.95
C TYR A 32 5.03 -9.66 -12.42
N SER A 33 3.92 -10.29 -12.74
CA SER A 33 3.33 -10.29 -14.08
C SER A 33 1.85 -9.93 -14.03
N LEU A 34 1.42 -8.98 -14.87
CA LEU A 34 0.03 -8.56 -15.01
C LEU A 34 -0.90 -9.61 -15.65
N ARG A 35 -0.35 -10.76 -16.08
CA ARG A 35 -1.12 -11.76 -16.86
C ARG A 35 -2.42 -12.18 -16.17
N ASN A 36 -2.36 -12.49 -14.89
CA ASN A 36 -3.49 -13.04 -14.14
C ASN A 36 -4.58 -11.97 -13.91
N ILE A 37 -4.20 -10.77 -13.50
CA ILE A 37 -5.16 -9.70 -13.26
C ILE A 37 -5.77 -9.19 -14.56
N LEU A 38 -4.99 -9.05 -15.64
CA LEU A 38 -5.50 -8.65 -16.95
C LEU A 38 -6.47 -9.67 -17.56
N ALA A 39 -6.31 -10.97 -17.24
CA ALA A 39 -7.24 -12.01 -17.65
C ALA A 39 -8.66 -11.82 -17.06
N LYS A 40 -8.79 -11.07 -15.97
CA LYS A 40 -10.10 -10.72 -15.37
C LYS A 40 -10.85 -9.66 -16.16
N LYS A 41 -10.18 -8.94 -17.09
CA LYS A 41 -10.77 -7.92 -17.98
C LYS A 41 -11.49 -6.77 -17.26
N CYS A 42 -11.06 -6.46 -16.03
CA CYS A 42 -11.65 -5.41 -15.21
C CYS A 42 -11.16 -4.02 -15.63
N VAL A 43 -11.98 -3.00 -15.34
CA VAL A 43 -11.66 -1.58 -15.56
C VAL A 43 -10.62 -1.14 -14.52
N TYR A 44 -10.87 -1.42 -13.24
CA TYR A 44 -9.95 -1.16 -12.15
C TYR A 44 -9.17 -2.43 -11.79
N ASN A 45 -7.87 -2.26 -11.63
CA ASN A 45 -6.93 -3.31 -11.26
C ASN A 45 -6.14 -2.83 -10.05
N VAL A 46 -6.56 -3.22 -8.85
CA VAL A 46 -5.93 -2.87 -7.57
C VAL A 46 -4.95 -3.97 -7.22
N ILE A 47 -3.67 -3.63 -7.10
CA ILE A 47 -2.59 -4.60 -6.90
C ILE A 47 -1.77 -4.15 -5.70
N PHE A 48 -1.79 -4.95 -4.64
CA PHE A 48 -0.97 -4.68 -3.47
C PHE A 48 -0.21 -5.94 -3.03
N GLY A 49 0.83 -5.76 -2.24
CA GLY A 49 1.67 -6.85 -1.78
C GLY A 49 3.09 -6.39 -1.45
N GLU A 50 4.02 -7.31 -1.49
CA GLU A 50 5.40 -7.09 -1.10
C GLU A 50 6.09 -5.97 -1.89
N ARG A 51 7.00 -5.25 -1.23
CA ARG A 51 7.86 -4.24 -1.86
C ARG A 51 8.84 -4.88 -2.84
N SER A 52 9.24 -4.12 -3.85
CA SER A 52 10.30 -4.48 -4.80
C SER A 52 10.04 -5.76 -5.62
N ASN A 53 8.80 -6.22 -5.73
CA ASN A 53 8.45 -7.39 -6.55
C ASN A 53 8.24 -7.06 -8.05
N GLY A 54 8.35 -5.78 -8.44
CA GLY A 54 8.26 -5.35 -9.84
C GLY A 54 6.87 -4.93 -10.32
N LYS A 55 5.89 -4.65 -9.45
CA LYS A 55 4.54 -4.19 -9.81
C LYS A 55 4.56 -2.98 -10.73
N THR A 56 5.24 -1.91 -10.31
CA THR A 56 5.34 -0.65 -11.08
C THR A 56 6.03 -0.89 -12.42
N TYR A 57 7.12 -1.67 -12.43
CA TYR A 57 7.81 -2.05 -13.66
C TYR A 57 6.88 -2.76 -14.65
N ALA A 58 6.07 -3.70 -14.17
CA ALA A 58 5.14 -4.46 -15.02
C ALA A 58 4.07 -3.57 -15.67
N VAL A 59 3.49 -2.62 -14.90
CA VAL A 59 2.49 -1.67 -15.43
C VAL A 59 3.11 -0.68 -16.40
N LEU A 60 4.29 -0.13 -16.10
CA LEU A 60 4.98 0.77 -17.02
C LEU A 60 5.40 0.07 -18.32
N LYS A 61 5.86 -1.19 -18.23
CA LYS A 61 6.13 -2.01 -19.41
C LYS A 61 4.87 -2.26 -20.25
N TYR A 62 3.74 -2.55 -19.60
CA TYR A 62 2.44 -2.67 -20.26
C TYR A 62 2.07 -1.35 -20.97
N ALA A 63 2.27 -0.20 -20.34
CA ALA A 63 2.00 1.10 -20.94
C ALA A 63 2.86 1.35 -22.19
N ILE A 64 4.14 0.96 -22.19
CA ILE A 64 5.00 1.03 -23.39
C ILE A 64 4.43 0.15 -24.52
N GLN A 65 4.00 -1.08 -24.18
CA GLN A 65 3.41 -2.00 -25.15
C GLN A 65 2.12 -1.44 -25.79
N GLU A 66 1.23 -0.88 -24.95
CA GLU A 66 -0.01 -0.25 -25.43
C GLU A 66 0.29 0.97 -26.30
N TYR A 67 1.27 1.81 -25.93
CA TYR A 67 1.67 2.95 -26.74
C TYR A 67 2.13 2.57 -28.16
N PHE A 68 3.04 1.60 -28.27
CA PHE A 68 3.52 1.16 -29.58
C PHE A 68 2.49 0.33 -30.38
N LYS A 69 1.50 -0.26 -29.72
CA LYS A 69 0.45 -1.05 -30.36
C LYS A 69 -0.73 -0.19 -30.84
N THR A 70 -1.17 0.76 -30.02
CA THR A 70 -2.43 1.49 -30.23
C THR A 70 -2.27 3.01 -30.26
N GLY A 71 -1.10 3.55 -29.91
CA GLY A 71 -0.91 4.98 -29.65
C GLY A 71 -1.45 5.44 -28.30
N GLY A 72 -1.89 4.50 -27.43
CA GLY A 72 -2.46 4.78 -26.12
C GLY A 72 -1.41 5.33 -25.16
N GLN A 73 -1.69 6.46 -24.51
CA GLN A 73 -0.82 7.12 -23.54
C GLN A 73 -1.11 6.67 -22.12
N VAL A 74 -0.14 6.87 -21.23
CA VAL A 74 -0.28 6.61 -19.79
C VAL A 74 -0.42 7.91 -18.99
N ALA A 75 -1.34 7.92 -18.02
CA ALA A 75 -1.39 8.93 -16.97
C ALA A 75 -0.83 8.35 -15.69
N ILE A 76 0.28 8.90 -15.21
CA ILE A 76 0.90 8.48 -13.93
C ILE A 76 0.42 9.43 -12.84
N VAL A 77 -0.29 8.88 -11.87
CA VAL A 77 -0.86 9.61 -10.74
C VAL A 77 -0.06 9.29 -9.48
N ARG A 78 0.31 10.32 -8.73
CA ARG A 78 0.90 10.24 -7.40
C ARG A 78 0.15 11.16 -6.45
N ARG A 79 0.34 10.97 -5.16
CA ARG A 79 -0.30 11.82 -4.14
C ARG A 79 0.26 13.23 -4.14
N TRP A 80 1.58 13.36 -4.17
CA TRP A 80 2.28 14.63 -4.03
C TRP A 80 2.93 15.07 -5.34
N LYS A 81 2.95 16.40 -5.56
CA LYS A 81 3.58 17.01 -6.75
C LYS A 81 5.06 16.65 -6.87
N GLU A 82 5.76 16.68 -5.75
CA GLU A 82 7.20 16.41 -5.71
C GLU A 82 7.56 15.03 -6.22
N ASP A 83 6.62 14.08 -6.22
CA ASP A 83 6.84 12.70 -6.68
C ASP A 83 6.70 12.55 -8.20
N VAL A 84 6.14 13.55 -8.89
CA VAL A 84 5.85 13.51 -10.34
C VAL A 84 6.52 14.61 -11.13
N VAL A 85 7.50 15.30 -10.57
CA VAL A 85 8.24 16.38 -11.25
C VAL A 85 9.75 16.14 -11.19
N GLY A 86 10.47 16.78 -12.12
CA GLY A 86 11.92 16.81 -12.15
C GLY A 86 12.56 15.41 -12.20
N ARG A 87 13.60 15.22 -11.40
CA ARG A 87 14.38 13.98 -11.37
C ARG A 87 13.53 12.76 -10.97
N ARG A 88 12.64 12.91 -9.98
CA ARG A 88 11.80 11.78 -9.52
C ARG A 88 10.89 11.25 -10.63
N ALA A 89 10.34 12.14 -11.45
CA ALA A 89 9.55 11.72 -12.61
C ALA A 89 10.42 11.00 -13.66
N SER A 90 11.63 11.50 -13.93
CA SER A 90 12.59 10.85 -14.83
C SER A 90 12.99 9.46 -14.34
N ASP A 91 13.27 9.32 -13.04
CA ASP A 91 13.75 8.08 -12.42
C ASP A 91 12.69 6.95 -12.44
N MET A 92 11.41 7.27 -12.65
CA MET A 92 10.36 6.24 -12.78
C MET A 92 10.61 5.26 -13.95
N TRP A 93 11.28 5.71 -15.00
CA TRP A 93 11.54 4.91 -16.20
C TRP A 93 12.97 4.34 -16.26
N SER A 94 13.83 4.67 -15.30
CA SER A 94 15.25 4.31 -15.33
C SER A 94 15.46 2.80 -15.50
N ALA A 95 14.81 1.97 -14.71
CA ALA A 95 14.94 0.52 -14.81
C ALA A 95 14.49 -0.06 -16.17
N LEU A 96 13.49 0.54 -16.82
CA LEU A 96 13.04 0.14 -18.15
C LEU A 96 14.01 0.59 -19.24
N ASN A 97 14.59 1.78 -19.09
CA ASN A 97 15.62 2.30 -19.98
C ASN A 97 16.90 1.45 -19.88
N GLU A 98 17.40 1.18 -18.66
CA GLU A 98 18.58 0.36 -18.40
C GLU A 98 18.45 -1.07 -18.92
N ASN A 99 17.24 -1.64 -18.81
CA ASN A 99 16.93 -2.98 -19.35
C ASN A 99 16.63 -2.98 -20.85
N ASN A 100 16.74 -1.84 -21.54
CA ASN A 100 16.45 -1.66 -22.97
C ASN A 100 15.04 -2.10 -23.37
N GLU A 101 14.05 -1.99 -22.45
CA GLU A 101 12.67 -2.43 -22.74
C GLU A 101 12.02 -1.57 -23.82
N VAL A 102 12.30 -0.28 -23.84
CA VAL A 102 11.80 0.64 -24.88
C VAL A 102 12.32 0.22 -26.26
N SER A 103 13.63 -0.04 -26.38
CA SER A 103 14.24 -0.49 -27.64
C SER A 103 13.69 -1.84 -28.11
N LYS A 104 13.54 -2.80 -27.19
CA LYS A 104 12.98 -4.13 -27.50
C LYS A 104 11.54 -4.03 -28.03
N ILE A 105 10.68 -3.23 -27.35
CA ILE A 105 9.26 -3.12 -27.70
C ILE A 105 9.07 -2.28 -28.96
N SER A 106 9.85 -1.19 -29.12
CA SER A 106 9.81 -0.31 -30.30
C SER A 106 10.54 -0.89 -31.53
N LYS A 107 11.13 -2.09 -31.40
CA LYS A 107 11.97 -2.73 -32.45
C LYS A 107 13.16 -1.87 -32.89
N GLY A 108 13.79 -1.22 -31.92
CA GLY A 108 14.98 -0.37 -32.13
C GLY A 108 14.67 1.07 -32.57
N LYS A 109 13.39 1.45 -32.70
CA LYS A 109 13.03 2.81 -33.13
C LYS A 109 13.39 3.88 -32.09
N TYR A 110 13.23 3.55 -30.79
CA TYR A 110 13.59 4.43 -29.67
C TYR A 110 14.44 3.68 -28.65
N SER A 111 15.31 4.39 -27.95
CA SER A 111 16.23 3.83 -26.97
C SER A 111 15.79 4.03 -25.52
N GLY A 112 14.92 5.00 -25.24
CA GLY A 112 14.48 5.28 -23.86
C GLY A 112 13.24 6.17 -23.77
N ILE A 113 12.91 6.53 -22.52
CA ILE A 113 11.88 7.49 -22.18
C ILE A 113 12.50 8.58 -21.32
N THR A 114 12.16 9.83 -21.61
CA THR A 114 12.57 11.02 -20.85
C THR A 114 11.37 11.80 -20.35
N TYR A 115 11.59 12.64 -19.34
CA TYR A 115 10.59 13.53 -18.75
C TYR A 115 10.87 14.99 -19.10
N TYR A 116 9.83 15.70 -19.51
CA TYR A 116 9.89 17.15 -19.69
C TYR A 116 8.52 17.80 -19.44
N ALA A 117 8.49 18.81 -18.57
CA ALA A 117 7.33 19.68 -18.33
C ALA A 117 6.00 18.93 -18.11
N GLY A 118 5.97 17.94 -17.21
CA GLY A 118 4.76 17.19 -16.88
C GLY A 118 4.39 16.07 -17.87
N LYS A 119 5.23 15.80 -18.85
CA LYS A 119 5.01 14.77 -19.86
C LYS A 119 6.21 13.83 -19.99
N PHE A 120 5.94 12.63 -20.46
CA PHE A 120 6.94 11.64 -20.83
C PHE A 120 7.02 11.49 -22.34
N TYR A 121 8.23 11.36 -22.85
CA TYR A 121 8.48 11.24 -24.29
C TYR A 121 9.38 10.03 -24.57
N VAL A 122 9.02 9.21 -25.55
CA VAL A 122 9.98 8.24 -26.10
C VAL A 122 11.08 9.00 -26.84
N CYS A 123 12.33 8.58 -26.68
CA CYS A 123 13.49 9.34 -27.19
C CYS A 123 14.62 8.42 -27.64
N ASN A 124 15.52 8.98 -28.42
CA ASN A 124 16.85 8.47 -28.63
C ASN A 124 17.87 9.36 -27.89
N TYR A 125 19.07 8.89 -27.65
CA TYR A 125 20.12 9.70 -27.06
C TYR A 125 21.20 10.02 -28.13
N ASN A 126 21.60 11.28 -28.16
CA ASN A 126 22.71 11.70 -29.03
C ASN A 126 24.06 11.30 -28.42
N ASP A 127 25.17 11.61 -29.12
CA ASP A 127 26.54 11.29 -28.69
C ASP A 127 26.93 11.94 -27.36
N GLU A 128 26.27 13.03 -26.98
CA GLU A 128 26.44 13.70 -25.67
C GLU A 128 25.55 13.11 -24.57
N GLY A 129 24.75 12.05 -24.84
CA GLY A 129 23.80 11.45 -23.90
C GLY A 129 22.56 12.28 -23.65
N LYS A 130 22.26 13.30 -24.48
CA LYS A 130 21.04 14.12 -24.34
C LYS A 130 19.88 13.47 -25.08
N PRO A 131 18.65 13.49 -24.52
CA PRO A 131 17.47 12.92 -25.16
C PRO A 131 17.04 13.78 -26.36
N VAL A 132 16.76 13.11 -27.47
CA VAL A 132 16.23 13.68 -28.73
C VAL A 132 14.86 13.08 -28.98
N TYR A 133 13.83 13.91 -29.07
CA TYR A 133 12.43 13.55 -29.27
C TYR A 133 11.62 14.67 -29.91
N ASN A 134 10.47 14.32 -30.47
CA ASN A 134 9.51 15.29 -30.99
C ASN A 134 8.38 15.48 -29.96
N MET A 135 8.15 16.72 -29.52
CA MET A 135 7.13 17.04 -28.50
C MET A 135 5.69 16.78 -28.95
N GLU A 136 5.42 16.77 -30.25
CA GLU A 136 4.07 16.57 -30.81
C GLU A 136 3.72 15.10 -31.00
N THR A 137 4.70 14.30 -31.43
CA THR A 137 4.47 12.91 -31.84
C THR A 137 4.91 11.86 -30.84
N ASP A 138 5.93 12.15 -30.03
CA ASP A 138 6.61 11.15 -29.19
C ASP A 138 6.12 11.13 -27.74
N CYS A 139 5.02 11.86 -27.43
CA CYS A 139 4.44 11.86 -26.08
C CYS A 139 3.81 10.52 -25.75
N ILE A 140 4.40 9.79 -24.78
CA ILE A 140 3.88 8.50 -24.28
C ILE A 140 2.99 8.66 -23.04
N GLY A 141 3.08 9.79 -22.32
CA GLY A 141 2.27 9.94 -21.10
C GLY A 141 2.38 11.28 -20.40
N HIS A 142 1.61 11.38 -19.32
CA HIS A 142 1.43 12.59 -18.52
C HIS A 142 1.55 12.28 -17.04
N THR A 143 1.96 13.28 -16.25
CA THR A 143 1.99 13.19 -14.78
C THR A 143 0.82 13.95 -14.15
N PHE A 144 0.30 13.43 -13.03
CA PHE A 144 -0.76 14.03 -12.25
C PHE A 144 -0.43 13.91 -10.75
N ALA A 145 -0.61 15.00 -10.01
CA ALA A 145 -0.53 15.01 -8.56
C ALA A 145 -1.92 15.26 -7.97
N LEU A 146 -2.36 14.43 -7.02
CA LEU A 146 -3.65 14.63 -6.37
C LEU A 146 -3.68 15.92 -5.54
N SER A 147 -2.53 16.34 -5.01
CA SER A 147 -2.38 17.61 -4.29
C SER A 147 -2.59 18.85 -5.16
N GLU A 148 -2.62 18.73 -6.49
CA GLU A 148 -2.81 19.82 -7.45
C GLU A 148 -3.98 19.59 -8.42
N ASN A 149 -4.97 18.83 -8.01
CA ASN A 149 -6.06 18.36 -8.87
C ASN A 149 -6.86 19.51 -9.56
N GLU A 150 -6.93 20.69 -8.97
CA GLU A 150 -7.73 21.80 -9.52
C GLU A 150 -7.19 22.37 -10.85
N HIS A 151 -5.88 22.29 -11.08
CA HIS A 151 -5.24 22.88 -12.26
C HIS A 151 -5.50 22.11 -13.58
N ASN A 152 -5.98 20.87 -13.50
CA ASN A 152 -6.13 19.99 -14.67
C ASN A 152 -7.56 19.89 -15.22
N LYS A 153 -8.54 20.55 -14.59
CA LYS A 153 -9.97 20.34 -14.87
C LYS A 153 -10.42 20.69 -16.31
N SER A 154 -9.71 21.59 -16.99
CA SER A 154 -10.08 22.06 -18.33
C SER A 154 -9.33 21.36 -19.49
N ILE A 155 -8.36 20.49 -19.17
CA ILE A 155 -7.52 19.85 -20.19
C ILE A 155 -8.14 18.51 -20.61
N SER A 156 -8.04 18.16 -21.89
CA SER A 156 -8.50 16.87 -22.42
C SER A 156 -7.33 15.95 -22.71
N TYR A 157 -7.48 14.66 -22.38
CA TYR A 157 -6.47 13.62 -22.55
C TYR A 157 -6.99 12.46 -23.41
N PRO A 158 -7.39 12.69 -24.68
CA PRO A 158 -8.12 11.70 -25.48
C PRO A 158 -7.31 10.45 -25.82
N LYS A 159 -5.99 10.52 -25.77
CA LYS A 159 -5.10 9.39 -26.07
C LYS A 159 -4.73 8.55 -24.84
N VAL A 160 -5.08 8.99 -23.62
CA VAL A 160 -4.78 8.22 -22.41
C VAL A 160 -5.68 7.00 -22.32
N THR A 161 -5.11 5.80 -22.38
CA THR A 161 -5.81 4.51 -22.25
C THR A 161 -5.39 3.74 -21.00
N THR A 162 -4.35 4.21 -20.30
CA THR A 162 -3.84 3.60 -19.07
C THR A 162 -3.68 4.67 -18.00
N ILE A 163 -4.28 4.46 -16.84
CA ILE A 163 -4.02 5.26 -15.62
C ILE A 163 -3.28 4.39 -14.63
N LEU A 164 -2.16 4.88 -14.14
CA LEU A 164 -1.37 4.27 -13.07
C LEU A 164 -1.40 5.17 -11.85
N PHE A 165 -2.09 4.78 -10.79
CA PHE A 165 -1.95 5.39 -9.47
C PHE A 165 -0.98 4.55 -8.66
N ASP A 166 0.26 5.01 -8.57
CA ASP A 166 1.33 4.31 -7.88
C ASP A 166 1.47 4.83 -6.44
N GLU A 167 1.68 3.90 -5.49
CA GLU A 167 1.73 4.15 -4.05
C GLU A 167 0.41 4.72 -3.46
N PHE A 168 -0.75 4.16 -3.87
CA PHE A 168 -2.03 4.57 -3.30
C PHE A 168 -2.15 4.21 -1.80
N LEU A 169 -1.52 3.11 -1.36
CA LEU A 169 -1.41 2.74 0.05
C LEU A 169 -0.26 3.49 0.72
N THR A 170 -0.51 4.01 1.92
CA THR A 170 0.50 4.69 2.73
C THR A 170 0.27 4.43 4.22
N ASN A 171 1.36 4.41 5.00
CA ASN A 171 1.30 4.46 6.47
C ASN A 171 1.31 5.90 7.02
N LYS A 172 1.43 6.91 6.14
CA LYS A 172 1.32 8.33 6.46
C LYS A 172 -0.14 8.80 6.34
N LEU A 173 -0.35 10.11 6.39
CA LEU A 173 -1.67 10.71 6.18
C LEU A 173 -2.05 10.68 4.69
N TYR A 174 -3.32 10.40 4.44
CA TYR A 174 -3.97 10.64 3.15
C TYR A 174 -4.34 12.13 3.03
N LEU A 175 -4.53 12.63 1.82
CA LEU A 175 -5.12 13.94 1.59
C LEU A 175 -6.59 13.93 2.06
N ASN A 176 -7.11 15.12 2.42
CA ASN A 176 -8.55 15.23 2.69
C ASN A 176 -9.33 14.86 1.44
N ASP A 177 -10.34 14.01 1.61
CA ASP A 177 -11.18 13.50 0.51
C ASP A 177 -10.37 12.93 -0.67
N GLU A 178 -9.25 12.26 -0.38
CA GLU A 178 -8.30 11.80 -1.40
C GLU A 178 -8.95 10.87 -2.45
N PHE A 179 -9.91 10.04 -2.05
CA PHE A 179 -10.67 9.23 -3.00
C PHE A 179 -11.42 10.10 -4.00
N VAL A 180 -12.09 11.16 -3.54
CA VAL A 180 -12.82 12.12 -4.39
C VAL A 180 -11.84 12.86 -5.32
N LEU A 181 -10.66 13.28 -4.82
CA LEU A 181 -9.62 13.89 -5.64
C LEU A 181 -9.15 12.96 -6.75
N PHE A 182 -8.94 11.68 -6.41
CA PHE A 182 -8.57 10.66 -7.40
C PHE A 182 -9.70 10.44 -8.44
N MET A 183 -10.95 10.31 -8.00
CA MET A 183 -12.08 10.14 -8.90
C MET A 183 -12.29 11.36 -9.83
N ASN A 184 -12.04 12.57 -9.34
CA ASN A 184 -12.04 13.78 -10.17
C ASN A 184 -10.92 13.75 -11.22
N THR A 185 -9.74 13.27 -10.86
CA THR A 185 -8.62 13.08 -11.80
C THR A 185 -8.98 12.04 -12.85
N VAL A 186 -9.52 10.90 -12.45
CA VAL A 186 -10.02 9.85 -13.37
C VAL A 186 -11.09 10.42 -14.29
N SER A 187 -12.08 11.13 -13.76
CA SER A 187 -13.16 11.75 -14.54
C SER A 187 -12.62 12.73 -15.58
N THR A 188 -11.64 13.55 -15.23
CA THR A 188 -10.98 14.50 -16.14
C THR A 188 -10.26 13.77 -17.29
N ILE A 189 -9.60 12.65 -17.02
CA ILE A 189 -8.85 11.88 -18.00
C ILE A 189 -9.77 11.02 -18.86
N VAL A 190 -10.68 10.28 -18.24
CA VAL A 190 -11.56 9.30 -18.91
C VAL A 190 -12.69 9.99 -19.67
N ARG A 191 -13.29 11.00 -19.01
CA ARG A 191 -14.53 11.63 -19.49
C ARG A 191 -15.59 10.56 -19.76
N GLN A 192 -16.15 10.47 -20.95
CA GLN A 192 -17.20 9.50 -21.30
C GLN A 192 -16.66 8.23 -21.98
N ARG A 193 -15.34 7.98 -21.93
CA ARG A 193 -14.73 6.82 -22.58
C ARG A 193 -14.80 5.58 -21.72
N THR A 194 -14.74 4.42 -22.35
CA THR A 194 -14.79 3.10 -21.70
C THR A 194 -13.55 2.23 -21.98
N ASP A 195 -12.59 2.76 -22.75
CA ASP A 195 -11.39 2.06 -23.20
C ASP A 195 -10.19 2.21 -22.24
N VAL A 196 -10.37 2.89 -21.10
CA VAL A 196 -9.31 3.19 -20.15
C VAL A 196 -9.22 2.12 -19.08
N LYS A 197 -8.01 1.58 -18.86
CA LYS A 197 -7.69 0.70 -17.71
C LYS A 197 -7.00 1.48 -16.62
N ILE A 198 -7.39 1.22 -15.38
CA ILE A 198 -6.88 1.88 -14.19
C ILE A 198 -6.15 0.86 -13.33
N PHE A 199 -4.88 1.13 -13.05
CA PHE A 199 -4.03 0.36 -12.14
C PHE A 199 -3.76 1.17 -10.89
N MET A 200 -4.03 0.59 -9.73
CA MET A 200 -3.72 1.16 -8.42
C MET A 200 -2.73 0.24 -7.73
N LEU A 201 -1.50 0.73 -7.52
CA LEU A 201 -0.42 -0.08 -6.95
C LEU A 201 -0.09 0.35 -5.54
N GLY A 202 0.05 -0.62 -4.64
CA GLY A 202 0.41 -0.39 -3.24
C GLY A 202 1.33 -1.46 -2.68
N ASN A 203 2.05 -1.09 -1.61
CA ASN A 203 2.72 -2.05 -0.76
C ASN A 203 1.85 -2.33 0.47
N THR A 204 1.97 -3.51 1.08
CA THR A 204 1.26 -3.88 2.30
C THR A 204 1.83 -3.12 3.51
N VAL A 205 1.46 -1.86 3.67
CA VAL A 205 1.96 -1.00 4.76
C VAL A 205 0.94 -0.78 5.87
N ASN A 206 -0.34 -0.68 5.54
CA ASN A 206 -1.43 -0.48 6.50
C ASN A 206 -2.72 -1.06 5.94
N LYS A 207 -3.48 -1.81 6.76
CA LYS A 207 -4.79 -2.36 6.38
C LYS A 207 -5.85 -1.27 6.18
N TYR A 208 -5.72 -0.14 6.87
CA TYR A 208 -6.60 1.01 6.67
C TYR A 208 -6.25 1.74 5.39
N CYS A 209 -7.25 1.87 4.53
CA CYS A 209 -7.14 2.63 3.30
C CYS A 209 -8.52 3.20 2.95
N PRO A 210 -8.66 4.55 2.80
CA PRO A 210 -9.93 5.15 2.40
C PRO A 210 -10.48 4.58 1.09
N TYR A 211 -9.60 4.22 0.15
CA TYR A 211 -10.01 3.63 -1.12
C TYR A 211 -10.73 2.29 -0.95
N PHE A 212 -10.29 1.45 -0.01
CA PHE A 212 -10.96 0.17 0.24
C PHE A 212 -12.37 0.37 0.78
N ALA A 213 -12.55 1.32 1.72
CA ALA A 213 -13.85 1.65 2.27
C ALA A 213 -14.77 2.29 1.22
N GLU A 214 -14.31 3.33 0.55
CA GLU A 214 -15.07 4.08 -0.46
C GLU A 214 -15.44 3.23 -1.69
N MET A 215 -14.56 2.31 -2.08
CA MET A 215 -14.85 1.34 -3.14
C MET A 215 -15.64 0.12 -2.64
N GLY A 216 -15.96 0.00 -1.35
CA GLY A 216 -16.69 -1.13 -0.78
C GLY A 216 -15.96 -2.47 -0.89
N LEU A 217 -14.63 -2.48 -0.84
CA LEU A 217 -13.81 -3.68 -0.96
C LEU A 217 -13.68 -4.39 0.39
N LYS A 218 -14.75 -5.08 0.81
CA LYS A 218 -14.91 -5.60 2.19
C LYS A 218 -13.98 -6.77 2.55
N HIS A 219 -13.49 -7.54 1.58
CA HIS A 219 -12.74 -8.77 1.84
C HIS A 219 -11.22 -8.58 1.94
N ILE A 220 -10.70 -7.36 1.73
CA ILE A 220 -9.26 -7.07 1.67
C ILE A 220 -8.50 -7.62 2.88
N GLN A 221 -9.05 -7.46 4.08
CA GLN A 221 -8.39 -7.90 5.33
C GLN A 221 -8.28 -9.43 5.45
N LYS A 222 -9.10 -10.16 4.70
CA LYS A 222 -9.16 -11.63 4.71
C LYS A 222 -8.52 -12.27 3.48
N MET A 223 -8.04 -11.44 2.52
CA MET A 223 -7.39 -11.95 1.31
C MET A 223 -6.10 -12.70 1.65
N GLU A 224 -5.92 -13.85 1.04
CA GLU A 224 -4.67 -14.59 1.07
C GLU A 224 -3.71 -14.09 -0.03
N GLN A 225 -2.41 -14.22 0.19
CA GLN A 225 -1.42 -13.92 -0.85
C GLN A 225 -1.66 -14.80 -2.09
N ASP A 226 -1.36 -14.25 -3.26
CA ASP A 226 -1.56 -14.87 -4.59
C ASP A 226 -3.03 -15.09 -4.96
N SER A 227 -3.98 -14.43 -4.26
CA SER A 227 -5.39 -14.44 -4.61
C SER A 227 -5.83 -13.19 -5.39
N ILE A 228 -6.90 -13.34 -6.18
CA ILE A 228 -7.53 -12.25 -6.92
C ILE A 228 -9.03 -12.30 -6.70
N ASP A 229 -9.58 -11.26 -6.08
CA ASP A 229 -11.02 -11.05 -5.93
C ASP A 229 -11.54 -10.14 -7.06
N VAL A 230 -12.78 -10.36 -7.47
CA VAL A 230 -13.45 -9.51 -8.46
C VAL A 230 -14.75 -8.99 -7.88
N TYR A 231 -14.90 -7.68 -7.89
CA TYR A 231 -16.10 -6.96 -7.44
C TYR A 231 -16.82 -6.38 -8.65
N THR A 232 -18.15 -6.39 -8.60
CA THR A 232 -19.02 -5.89 -9.66
C THR A 232 -20.01 -4.89 -9.08
N TYR A 233 -20.15 -3.73 -9.73
CA TYR A 233 -21.01 -2.63 -9.29
C TYR A 233 -21.98 -2.23 -10.40
N GLY A 234 -23.16 -1.70 -10.00
CA GLY A 234 -24.10 -1.09 -10.93
C GLY A 234 -24.55 -2.01 -12.07
N GLU A 235 -25.29 -3.07 -11.80
CA GLU A 235 -25.82 -4.03 -12.77
C GLU A 235 -24.72 -4.65 -13.68
N GLY A 236 -23.52 -4.86 -13.12
CA GLY A 236 -22.41 -5.52 -13.80
C GLY A 236 -21.58 -4.62 -14.74
N LYS A 237 -21.83 -3.32 -14.77
CA LYS A 237 -21.15 -2.40 -15.69
C LYS A 237 -19.74 -2.01 -15.27
N LEU A 238 -19.50 -1.85 -13.95
CA LEU A 238 -18.16 -1.55 -13.42
C LEU A 238 -17.59 -2.76 -12.73
N THR A 239 -16.38 -3.15 -13.13
CA THR A 239 -15.67 -4.28 -12.52
C THR A 239 -14.32 -3.84 -11.95
N VAL A 240 -13.99 -4.35 -10.76
CA VAL A 240 -12.74 -4.10 -10.03
C VAL A 240 -12.10 -5.43 -9.70
N ALA A 241 -10.89 -5.68 -10.20
CA ALA A 241 -10.07 -6.80 -9.77
C ALA A 241 -9.11 -6.33 -8.69
N VAL A 242 -9.02 -7.09 -7.61
CA VAL A 242 -8.10 -6.83 -6.49
C VAL A 242 -7.18 -8.01 -6.34
N GLU A 243 -5.89 -7.80 -6.45
CA GLU A 243 -4.85 -8.83 -6.35
C GLU A 243 -3.96 -8.56 -5.13
N TYR A 244 -3.90 -9.53 -4.23
CA TYR A 244 -2.89 -9.58 -3.20
C TYR A 244 -1.71 -10.41 -3.71
N CYS A 245 -0.76 -9.76 -4.37
CA CYS A 245 0.38 -10.44 -4.97
C CYS A 245 1.39 -10.89 -3.92
N GLY A 246 1.76 -12.16 -3.96
CA GLY A 246 2.83 -12.75 -3.17
C GLY A 246 4.22 -12.51 -3.76
N ASN A 247 5.21 -13.08 -3.10
CA ASN A 247 6.59 -13.03 -3.56
C ASN A 247 6.84 -14.14 -4.58
N SER A 248 7.01 -13.77 -5.83
CA SER A 248 7.37 -14.71 -6.90
C SER A 248 8.86 -15.08 -6.95
N THR A 249 9.67 -14.46 -6.10
CA THR A 249 11.10 -14.76 -5.99
C THR A 249 11.35 -15.75 -4.87
N GLU A 250 12.07 -16.84 -5.15
CA GLU A 250 12.56 -17.75 -4.12
C GLU A 250 13.24 -16.94 -3.01
N LYS A 251 12.75 -17.06 -1.77
CA LYS A 251 13.10 -16.32 -0.56
C LYS A 251 14.61 -16.30 -0.18
N LYS A 252 15.48 -16.89 -0.98
CA LYS A 252 16.86 -17.26 -0.56
C LYS A 252 17.89 -16.15 -0.64
N LYS A 253 17.66 -14.98 -1.23
CA LYS A 253 18.72 -13.97 -1.41
C LYS A 253 18.43 -12.56 -0.88
N SER A 254 17.21 -12.18 -0.58
CA SER A 254 16.91 -10.85 -0.02
C SER A 254 17.17 -10.76 1.49
N ASN A 255 17.17 -11.90 2.19
CA ASN A 255 17.30 -11.93 3.64
C ASN A 255 18.70 -11.59 4.16
N PHE A 256 19.74 -11.58 3.33
CA PHE A 256 21.09 -11.25 3.79
C PHE A 256 21.19 -9.84 4.36
N TYR A 257 20.63 -8.85 3.68
CA TYR A 257 20.63 -7.45 4.14
C TYR A 257 19.61 -7.17 5.25
N PHE A 258 18.70 -8.08 5.50
CA PHE A 258 17.61 -7.95 6.48
C PHE A 258 17.67 -9.03 7.55
N ALA A 259 18.83 -9.69 7.71
CA ALA A 259 19.05 -10.78 8.69
C ALA A 259 19.12 -10.30 10.16
N PHE A 260 18.56 -9.13 10.44
CA PHE A 260 18.39 -8.66 11.81
C PHE A 260 17.20 -9.35 12.44
N ASP A 261 17.32 -9.74 13.69
CA ASP A 261 16.22 -10.32 14.48
C ASP A 261 15.25 -9.19 14.90
N ASN A 262 14.46 -8.73 13.93
CA ASN A 262 13.48 -7.67 14.10
C ASN A 262 12.16 -8.07 13.43
N PRO A 263 11.07 -8.26 14.20
CA PRO A 263 9.77 -8.66 13.68
C PRO A 263 9.23 -7.72 12.58
N LYS A 264 9.49 -6.40 12.70
CA LYS A 264 9.06 -5.42 11.68
C LYS A 264 9.77 -5.62 10.35
N LEU A 265 11.07 -5.96 10.36
CA LEU A 265 11.82 -6.26 9.13
C LEU A 265 11.31 -7.55 8.49
N GLN A 266 11.00 -8.57 9.28
CA GLN A 266 10.43 -9.82 8.77
C GLN A 266 9.05 -9.58 8.12
N MET A 267 8.21 -8.72 8.66
CA MET A 267 6.94 -8.32 8.03
C MET A 267 7.16 -7.64 6.69
N ILE A 268 8.09 -6.68 6.61
CA ILE A 268 8.41 -5.95 5.37
C ILE A 268 8.93 -6.91 4.28
N THR A 269 9.77 -7.89 4.66
CA THR A 269 10.38 -8.84 3.71
C THR A 269 9.45 -9.98 3.31
N ASN A 270 8.41 -10.28 4.09
CA ASN A 270 7.46 -11.35 3.82
C ASN A 270 6.18 -10.87 3.11
N GLY A 271 6.07 -9.58 2.79
CA GLY A 271 4.89 -8.99 2.15
C GLY A 271 3.64 -8.98 3.04
N ALA A 272 3.78 -9.29 4.33
CA ALA A 272 2.71 -9.15 5.29
C ALA A 272 2.42 -7.67 5.58
N TRP A 273 1.20 -7.38 6.06
CA TRP A 273 0.85 -6.04 6.49
C TRP A 273 1.79 -5.57 7.61
N GLU A 274 2.29 -4.34 7.50
CA GLU A 274 3.07 -3.73 8.57
C GLU A 274 2.15 -3.46 9.77
N LEU A 275 2.43 -4.11 10.90
CA LEU A 275 1.77 -3.81 12.17
C LEU A 275 2.75 -3.04 13.06
N ALA A 276 2.31 -1.90 13.58
CA ALA A 276 3.04 -1.23 14.65
C ALA A 276 2.93 -2.07 15.94
N ILE A 277 3.94 -2.00 16.79
CA ILE A 277 3.88 -2.60 18.13
C ILE A 277 3.29 -1.56 19.07
N TYR A 278 2.16 -1.89 19.67
CA TYR A 278 1.43 -1.04 20.61
C TYR A 278 1.57 -1.56 22.04
N PRO A 279 1.44 -0.70 23.05
CA PRO A 279 1.50 -1.12 24.44
C PRO A 279 0.40 -2.11 24.78
N HIS A 280 0.79 -3.28 25.32
CA HIS A 280 -0.12 -4.25 25.91
C HIS A 280 -0.23 -4.00 27.41
N LEU A 281 -1.40 -4.32 27.98
CA LEU A 281 -1.62 -4.13 29.40
C LEU A 281 -0.75 -5.07 30.24
N PRO A 282 0.14 -4.55 31.11
CA PRO A 282 1.08 -5.38 31.86
C PRO A 282 0.46 -6.04 33.10
N VAL A 283 -0.76 -5.64 33.49
CA VAL A 283 -1.43 -6.08 34.72
C VAL A 283 -2.83 -6.59 34.43
N LYS A 284 -3.33 -7.48 35.31
CA LYS A 284 -4.73 -7.92 35.27
C LYS A 284 -5.57 -7.05 36.21
N TYR A 285 -6.79 -6.74 35.80
CA TYR A 285 -7.74 -6.00 36.61
C TYR A 285 -9.13 -6.68 36.58
N SER A 286 -10.00 -6.24 37.46
CA SER A 286 -11.40 -6.71 37.55
C SER A 286 -12.37 -5.57 37.23
N HIS A 287 -13.65 -5.90 37.06
CA HIS A 287 -14.71 -4.89 36.84
C HIS A 287 -14.76 -3.80 37.93
N LYS A 288 -14.30 -4.09 39.16
CA LYS A 288 -14.25 -3.10 40.25
C LYS A 288 -13.24 -1.98 40.01
N ASN A 289 -12.31 -2.19 39.11
CA ASN A 289 -11.28 -1.20 38.75
C ASN A 289 -11.72 -0.30 37.59
N ILE A 290 -12.87 -0.59 36.94
CA ILE A 290 -13.35 0.17 35.80
C ILE A 290 -14.18 1.35 36.32
N GLU A 291 -13.70 2.57 36.06
CA GLU A 291 -14.35 3.81 36.46
C GLU A 291 -15.31 4.33 35.41
N PHE A 292 -15.00 4.11 34.13
CA PHE A 292 -15.80 4.62 33.02
C PHE A 292 -15.60 3.77 31.76
N ILE A 293 -16.66 3.61 30.97
CA ILE A 293 -16.62 2.92 29.67
C ILE A 293 -17.12 3.86 28.59
N TYR A 294 -16.41 3.92 27.46
CA TYR A 294 -16.85 4.59 26.25
C TYR A 294 -16.50 3.75 25.03
N PHE A 295 -17.02 4.13 23.87
CA PHE A 295 -16.86 3.34 22.65
C PHE A 295 -16.28 4.14 21.51
N ILE A 296 -15.49 3.49 20.66
CA ILE A 296 -15.04 4.01 19.37
C ILE A 296 -15.55 3.06 18.29
N ILE A 297 -16.27 3.60 17.30
CA ILE A 297 -16.71 2.84 16.12
C ILE A 297 -15.84 3.26 14.95
N PHE A 298 -15.13 2.31 14.38
CA PHE A 298 -14.25 2.56 13.24
C PHE A 298 -14.11 1.31 12.38
N ASN A 299 -14.25 1.44 11.06
CA ASN A 299 -14.18 0.34 10.09
C ASN A 299 -15.09 -0.85 10.43
N GLU A 300 -16.37 -0.58 10.68
CA GLU A 300 -17.40 -1.58 11.05
C GLU A 300 -17.11 -2.30 12.38
N ASN A 301 -16.04 -1.99 13.10
CA ASN A 301 -15.72 -2.55 14.40
C ASN A 301 -16.13 -1.60 15.54
N ILE A 302 -16.54 -2.20 16.63
CA ILE A 302 -16.82 -1.49 17.88
C ILE A 302 -15.66 -1.78 18.83
N TYR A 303 -15.01 -0.73 19.31
CA TYR A 303 -13.97 -0.83 20.34
C TYR A 303 -14.50 -0.34 21.66
N GLN A 304 -14.43 -1.18 22.68
CA GLN A 304 -14.73 -0.81 24.06
C GLN A 304 -13.47 -0.25 24.69
N CYS A 305 -13.59 0.94 25.25
CA CYS A 305 -12.53 1.67 25.92
C CYS A 305 -12.87 1.75 27.41
N GLU A 306 -12.07 1.14 28.24
CA GLU A 306 -12.27 1.08 29.70
C GLU A 306 -11.25 1.98 30.38
N VAL A 307 -11.74 3.00 31.11
CA VAL A 307 -10.89 3.78 32.01
C VAL A 307 -10.74 3.03 33.30
N VAL A 308 -9.53 2.60 33.60
CA VAL A 308 -9.20 1.70 34.71
C VAL A 308 -8.33 2.41 35.74
N GLN A 309 -8.64 2.17 37.03
CA GLN A 309 -7.83 2.63 38.14
C GLN A 309 -7.20 1.45 38.88
N ILE A 310 -5.87 1.47 39.03
CA ILE A 310 -5.11 0.50 39.83
C ILE A 310 -4.06 1.29 40.63
N ASP A 311 -4.00 1.07 41.94
CA ASP A 311 -3.01 1.65 42.85
C ASP A 311 -2.89 3.19 42.74
N GLY A 312 -4.02 3.88 42.45
CA GLY A 312 -4.07 5.34 42.30
C GLY A 312 -3.70 5.84 40.90
N GLU A 313 -3.23 4.98 40.01
CA GLU A 313 -2.93 5.33 38.62
C GLU A 313 -4.11 5.04 37.71
N TYR A 314 -4.29 5.91 36.70
CA TYR A 314 -5.35 5.79 35.70
C TYR A 314 -4.78 5.56 34.31
N PHE A 315 -5.43 4.68 33.55
CA PHE A 315 -5.12 4.41 32.16
C PHE A 315 -6.37 3.99 31.40
N THR A 316 -6.31 3.97 30.07
CA THR A 316 -7.36 3.43 29.22
C THR A 316 -6.90 2.10 28.62
N TYR A 317 -7.74 1.05 28.74
CA TYR A 317 -7.56 -0.21 28.02
C TYR A 317 -8.60 -0.32 26.91
N ILE A 318 -8.15 -0.67 25.69
CA ILE A 318 -8.99 -0.74 24.51
C ILE A 318 -8.97 -2.16 23.93
N HIS A 319 -10.15 -2.70 23.73
CA HIS A 319 -10.33 -4.02 23.14
C HIS A 319 -11.51 -4.03 22.17
N ILE A 320 -11.56 -5.06 21.29
CA ILE A 320 -12.70 -5.24 20.39
C ILE A 320 -13.92 -5.67 21.17
N LYS A 321 -15.08 -5.09 20.83
CA LYS A 321 -16.38 -5.50 21.38
C LYS A 321 -17.09 -6.36 20.35
N THR A 322 -17.33 -7.62 20.68
CA THR A 322 -17.97 -8.61 19.81
C THR A 322 -19.50 -8.65 19.90
N THR A 323 -20.07 -7.89 20.85
CA THR A 323 -21.53 -7.78 21.07
C THR A 323 -22.01 -6.39 20.69
N GLU A 324 -23.28 -6.26 20.33
CA GLU A 324 -23.89 -4.96 20.04
C GLU A 324 -23.84 -4.01 21.25
N LEU A 325 -23.92 -2.72 20.98
CA LEU A 325 -24.07 -1.69 22.02
C LEU A 325 -25.47 -1.81 22.65
N LYS A 326 -25.52 -1.88 23.98
CA LYS A 326 -26.78 -2.02 24.73
C LYS A 326 -27.48 -0.70 24.93
N ASP A 327 -26.76 0.33 25.32
CA ASP A 327 -27.32 1.66 25.60
C ASP A 327 -26.75 2.69 24.63
N THR A 328 -27.38 2.78 23.45
CA THR A 328 -27.00 3.74 22.41
C THR A 328 -27.46 5.18 22.70
N GLU A 329 -28.13 5.44 23.81
CA GLU A 329 -28.62 6.77 24.18
C GLU A 329 -27.75 7.46 25.24
N ASN A 330 -27.19 6.68 26.16
CA ASN A 330 -26.40 7.23 27.28
C ASN A 330 -24.90 6.94 27.14
N ASP A 331 -24.50 5.87 26.44
CA ASP A 331 -23.11 5.55 26.23
C ASP A 331 -22.40 6.62 25.40
N LEU A 332 -21.22 7.07 25.85
CA LEU A 332 -20.39 7.98 25.05
C LEU A 332 -19.75 7.22 23.87
N ILE A 333 -20.08 7.64 22.66
CA ILE A 333 -19.64 6.97 21.43
C ILE A 333 -18.89 7.95 20.54
N TYR A 334 -17.72 7.54 20.07
CA TYR A 334 -16.97 8.23 19.02
C TYR A 334 -17.11 7.48 17.71
N SER A 335 -17.58 8.15 16.64
CA SER A 335 -17.72 7.59 15.30
C SER A 335 -17.44 8.66 14.25
N LEU A 336 -16.72 8.34 13.18
CA LEU A 336 -16.52 9.26 12.06
C LEU A 336 -17.83 9.52 11.29
N GLU A 337 -18.75 8.57 11.33
CA GLU A 337 -20.07 8.70 10.71
C GLU A 337 -20.95 9.68 11.50
N PHE A 338 -21.76 10.43 10.76
CA PHE A 338 -22.71 11.34 11.38
C PHE A 338 -23.83 10.57 12.08
N ASN A 339 -24.13 10.97 13.33
CA ASN A 339 -25.31 10.54 14.07
C ASN A 339 -25.95 11.76 14.72
N TYR A 340 -27.28 11.83 14.72
CA TYR A 340 -28.06 12.94 15.29
C TYR A 340 -28.12 12.91 16.83
N LYS A 341 -27.77 11.79 17.48
CA LYS A 341 -27.79 11.64 18.92
C LYS A 341 -26.64 12.43 19.57
N MET A 342 -26.93 13.09 20.70
CA MET A 342 -26.00 13.98 21.41
C MET A 342 -24.78 13.26 22.02
N ASN A 343 -24.91 11.97 22.31
CA ASN A 343 -23.85 11.14 22.86
C ASN A 343 -22.85 10.62 21.81
N TYR A 344 -23.12 10.83 20.50
CA TYR A 344 -22.22 10.54 19.41
C TYR A 344 -21.31 11.73 19.10
N ASN A 345 -20.02 11.50 19.10
CA ASN A 345 -19.00 12.51 18.83
C ASN A 345 -18.13 12.07 17.65
N ARG A 346 -17.90 12.96 16.67
CA ARG A 346 -17.16 12.62 15.45
C ARG A 346 -15.65 12.63 15.62
N ASN A 347 -15.15 13.42 16.57
CA ASN A 347 -13.71 13.65 16.65
C ASN A 347 -13.25 13.77 18.12
N ILE A 348 -12.44 12.82 18.56
CA ILE A 348 -11.90 12.79 19.93
C ILE A 348 -10.99 14.00 20.23
N TYR A 349 -10.39 14.62 19.20
CA TYR A 349 -9.56 15.83 19.36
C TYR A 349 -10.37 17.14 19.49
N LYS A 350 -11.70 17.08 19.38
CA LYS A 350 -12.62 18.22 19.58
C LYS A 350 -13.52 17.98 20.81
N PRO A 351 -12.95 17.91 22.03
CA PRO A 351 -13.73 17.70 23.25
C PRO A 351 -14.67 18.87 23.48
N THR A 352 -15.90 18.58 23.90
CA THR A 352 -16.93 19.58 24.27
C THR A 352 -17.26 19.56 25.75
N THR A 353 -16.76 18.55 26.49
CA THR A 353 -17.00 18.40 27.93
C THR A 353 -15.68 18.11 28.66
N LYS A 354 -15.64 18.40 29.97
CA LYS A 354 -14.48 18.07 30.83
C LYS A 354 -14.17 16.57 30.85
N LEU A 355 -15.18 15.70 30.73
CA LEU A 355 -14.97 14.27 30.62
C LEU A 355 -14.20 13.93 29.35
N GLN A 356 -14.62 14.46 28.21
CA GLN A 356 -13.96 14.23 26.94
C GLN A 356 -12.52 14.77 26.92
N GLU A 357 -12.25 15.91 27.59
CA GLU A 357 -10.88 16.42 27.77
C GLU A 357 -10.00 15.43 28.55
N LYS A 358 -10.54 14.82 29.61
CA LYS A 358 -9.84 13.79 30.39
C LYS A 358 -9.58 12.53 29.56
N LEU A 359 -10.54 12.08 28.74
CA LEU A 359 -10.34 10.94 27.84
C LEU A 359 -9.25 11.22 26.80
N LEU A 360 -9.26 12.40 26.19
CA LEU A 360 -8.22 12.81 25.25
C LEU A 360 -6.84 12.89 25.92
N TRP A 361 -6.78 13.25 27.20
CA TRP A 361 -5.52 13.31 27.94
C TRP A 361 -4.80 11.95 27.97
N PHE A 362 -5.49 10.81 28.10
CA PHE A 362 -4.88 9.49 28.07
C PHE A 362 -4.12 9.25 26.75
N PHE A 363 -4.70 9.64 25.61
CA PHE A 363 -4.05 9.52 24.30
C PHE A 363 -2.87 10.48 24.13
N LYS A 364 -2.88 11.64 24.79
CA LYS A 364 -1.79 12.63 24.74
C LYS A 364 -0.61 12.28 25.63
N THR A 365 -0.83 11.46 26.63
CA THR A 365 0.17 11.11 27.65
C THR A 365 0.63 9.64 27.55
N ASP A 366 0.28 8.97 26.46
CA ASP A 366 0.63 7.56 26.18
C ASP A 366 0.16 6.57 27.28
N ARG A 367 -0.97 6.91 27.96
CA ARG A 367 -1.61 6.07 28.96
C ARG A 367 -2.73 5.22 28.38
N VAL A 368 -2.48 4.63 27.21
CA VAL A 368 -3.43 3.77 26.49
C VAL A 368 -2.79 2.44 26.21
N PHE A 369 -3.48 1.36 26.59
CA PHE A 369 -3.09 -0.01 26.34
C PHE A 369 -4.10 -0.70 25.44
N TYR A 370 -3.67 -1.65 24.66
CA TYR A 370 -4.48 -2.31 23.65
C TYR A 370 -4.50 -3.82 23.88
N GLN A 371 -5.61 -4.45 23.48
CA GLN A 371 -5.77 -5.90 23.50
C GLN A 371 -4.68 -6.60 22.70
N ASP A 372 -4.43 -6.08 21.50
CA ASP A 372 -3.43 -6.58 20.56
C ASP A 372 -2.98 -5.48 19.60
N ASN A 373 -2.05 -5.79 18.71
CA ASN A 373 -1.53 -4.83 17.75
C ASN A 373 -2.55 -4.44 16.66
N GLU A 374 -3.55 -5.28 16.37
CA GLU A 374 -4.57 -4.95 15.37
C GLU A 374 -5.54 -3.88 15.92
N VAL A 375 -5.93 -4.02 17.18
CA VAL A 375 -6.71 -3.00 17.89
C VAL A 375 -5.92 -1.68 17.97
N GLY A 376 -4.63 -1.76 18.34
CA GLY A 376 -3.76 -0.59 18.40
C GLY A 376 -3.64 0.13 17.07
N ASP A 377 -3.43 -0.60 15.98
CA ASP A 377 -3.32 -0.04 14.63
C ASP A 377 -4.65 0.62 14.18
N SER A 378 -5.77 -0.04 14.42
CA SER A 378 -7.10 0.48 14.09
C SER A 378 -7.41 1.79 14.82
N ILE A 379 -7.16 1.84 16.13
CA ILE A 379 -7.35 3.06 16.93
C ILE A 379 -6.40 4.17 16.49
N HIS A 380 -5.14 3.84 16.20
CA HIS A 380 -4.19 4.82 15.70
C HIS A 380 -4.60 5.41 14.34
N ASN A 381 -5.18 4.60 13.46
CA ASN A 381 -5.75 5.06 12.19
C ASN A 381 -6.97 5.96 12.41
N TYR A 382 -7.89 5.60 13.33
CA TYR A 382 -8.97 6.49 13.75
C TYR A 382 -8.43 7.85 14.21
N LEU A 383 -7.41 7.86 15.07
CA LEU A 383 -6.79 9.09 15.57
C LEU A 383 -6.13 9.92 14.45
N LYS A 384 -5.50 9.27 13.44
CA LYS A 384 -4.96 9.97 12.26
C LYS A 384 -6.04 10.68 11.46
N VAL A 385 -7.17 10.01 11.22
CA VAL A 385 -8.31 10.62 10.51
C VAL A 385 -8.88 11.78 11.31
N CYS A 386 -9.05 11.64 12.63
CA CYS A 386 -9.50 12.71 13.51
C CYS A 386 -8.57 13.95 13.45
N ARG A 387 -7.25 13.74 13.39
CA ARG A 387 -6.28 14.85 13.26
C ARG A 387 -6.34 15.53 11.90
N ALA A 388 -6.50 14.78 10.84
CA ALA A 388 -6.65 15.33 9.49
C ALA A 388 -7.87 16.25 9.39
N ASN A 389 -8.97 15.89 10.06
CA ASN A 389 -10.23 16.65 10.11
C ASN A 389 -10.20 17.83 11.12
N MET A 390 -9.04 18.19 11.67
CA MET A 390 -8.89 19.38 12.53
C MET A 390 -8.57 20.65 11.77
N LYS A 391 -8.08 20.50 10.54
CA LYS A 391 -7.80 21.63 9.64
C LYS A 391 -9.06 21.99 8.87
#